data_a7cda88cbaf3b1c022ccaf3a09dd967f
#
_entry.id   a7cda88cbaf3b1c022ccaf3a09dd967f
#
_cell.length_a   1.000
_cell.length_b   1.000
_cell.length_c   1.000
_cell.angle_alpha   90.00
_cell.angle_beta   90.00
_cell.angle_gamma   90.00
#
_symmetry.space_group_name_H-M   'P 1'
#
loop_
_entity.id
_entity.type
_entity.pdbx_description
1 polymer ?
#
loop_
_entity_poly.entity_id
_entity_poly.type
_entity_poly.pdbx_seq_one_letter_code
_entity_poly.pdbx_strand_id
1 'polypeptide(L)'
;MICPVDISKGWLPIIIIWPIAIWSQMMTREKYYGTDQIIISSCSPLYKFFATWISGVIVGLIISSGLIIQFILIEDISFLFSWLSGIVFIPTLALVFGVWSRTHKLFEVVYILLWYLGPVNHLPYVDFLGISTSYAILYMGLSILLLSMALIGQLQQMGRLRLIFK
;
A
#
# COMPACT_ATOMS: atom_id res chain seq x y z
N MET A 1 28.54 -0.13 22.00
CA MET A 1 27.17 0.45 22.07
C MET A 1 26.67 0.49 20.64
N ILE A 2 25.88 -0.52 20.21
CA ILE A 2 25.39 -0.62 18.83
C ILE A 2 24.26 0.41 18.71
N CYS A 3 24.43 1.39 17.82
CA CYS A 3 23.39 2.40 17.57
C CYS A 3 22.10 1.70 17.11
N PRO A 4 20.95 1.91 17.75
CA PRO A 4 19.69 1.24 17.37
C PRO A 4 19.27 1.53 15.92
N VAL A 5 19.76 2.61 15.34
CA VAL A 5 19.53 3.01 13.95
C VAL A 5 20.19 2.05 12.94
N ASP A 6 21.34 1.43 13.28
CA ASP A 6 22.02 0.53 12.35
C ASP A 6 21.35 -0.84 12.25
N ILE A 7 20.72 -1.33 13.32
CA ILE A 7 19.95 -2.57 13.32
C ILE A 7 18.68 -2.40 12.48
N SER A 8 18.00 -1.25 12.58
CA SER A 8 16.79 -0.98 11.81
C SER A 8 17.06 -0.97 10.29
N LYS A 9 18.17 -0.37 9.85
CA LYS A 9 18.52 -0.28 8.43
C LYS A 9 18.75 -1.63 7.76
N GLY A 10 19.30 -2.61 8.47
CA GLY A 10 19.58 -3.94 7.90
C GLY A 10 18.35 -4.85 7.81
N TRP A 11 17.43 -4.79 8.77
CA TRP A 11 16.25 -5.67 8.85
C TRP A 11 15.00 -5.07 8.20
N LEU A 12 14.93 -3.75 8.05
CA LEU A 12 13.81 -3.04 7.44
C LEU A 12 13.40 -3.59 6.06
N PRO A 13 14.32 -3.79 5.10
CA PRO A 13 13.96 -4.31 3.79
C PRO A 13 13.29 -5.69 3.87
N ILE A 14 13.75 -6.55 4.80
CA ILE A 14 13.25 -7.92 4.96
C ILE A 14 11.84 -7.93 5.55
N ILE A 15 11.57 -7.09 6.56
CA ILE A 15 10.27 -7.01 7.23
C ILE A 15 9.18 -6.55 6.25
N ILE A 16 9.51 -5.65 5.34
CA ILE A 16 8.54 -5.03 4.44
C ILE A 16 8.23 -5.90 3.23
N ILE A 17 9.13 -6.80 2.81
CA ILE A 17 8.84 -7.68 1.68
C ILE A 17 7.77 -8.72 2.04
N TRP A 18 7.69 -9.14 3.30
CA TRP A 18 6.77 -10.20 3.75
C TRP A 18 5.28 -9.90 3.47
N PRO A 19 4.76 -8.67 3.70
CA PRO A 19 3.35 -8.37 3.48
C PRO A 19 2.93 -8.28 2.01
N ILE A 20 3.86 -8.40 1.05
CA ILE A 20 3.54 -8.36 -0.39
C ILE A 20 2.44 -9.36 -0.76
N ALA A 21 2.46 -10.56 -0.16
CA ALA A 21 1.48 -11.60 -0.40
C ALA A 21 0.07 -11.21 0.04
N ILE A 22 -0.06 -10.39 1.08
CA ILE A 22 -1.34 -9.88 1.57
C ILE A 22 -1.83 -8.75 0.67
N TRP A 23 -0.98 -7.76 0.41
CA TRP A 23 -1.32 -6.59 -0.40
C TRP A 23 -1.57 -6.93 -1.87
N SER A 24 -0.86 -7.91 -2.44
CA SER A 24 -1.05 -8.33 -3.83
C SER A 24 -2.44 -8.89 -4.11
N GLN A 25 -3.08 -9.48 -3.09
CA GLN A 25 -4.42 -10.04 -3.20
C GLN A 25 -5.55 -9.02 -2.99
N MET A 26 -5.22 -7.77 -2.62
CA MET A 26 -6.22 -6.72 -2.46
C MET A 26 -6.96 -6.45 -3.77
N MET A 27 -8.30 -6.45 -3.74
CA MET A 27 -9.20 -6.26 -4.90
C MET A 27 -9.08 -7.29 -6.04
N THR A 28 -8.12 -8.22 -6.01
CA THR A 28 -7.96 -9.25 -7.07
C THR A 28 -8.53 -10.60 -6.66
N ARG A 29 -8.55 -10.90 -5.36
CA ARG A 29 -8.98 -12.20 -4.81
C ARG A 29 -10.39 -12.59 -5.25
N GLU A 30 -11.34 -11.67 -5.20
CA GLU A 30 -12.73 -11.93 -5.54
C GLU A 30 -12.95 -12.13 -7.04
N LYS A 31 -12.19 -11.39 -7.86
CA LYS A 31 -12.21 -11.57 -9.31
C LYS A 31 -11.63 -12.93 -9.71
N TYR A 32 -10.63 -13.40 -8.98
CA TYR A 32 -10.03 -14.71 -9.22
C TYR A 32 -10.98 -15.88 -8.90
N TYR A 33 -11.78 -15.74 -7.85
CA TYR A 33 -12.75 -16.77 -7.43
C TYR A 33 -14.15 -16.57 -8.03
N GLY A 34 -14.38 -15.54 -8.86
CA GLY A 34 -15.66 -15.25 -9.49
C GLY A 34 -16.79 -14.87 -8.51
N THR A 35 -16.44 -14.45 -7.29
CA THR A 35 -17.41 -14.08 -6.24
C THR A 35 -17.80 -12.61 -6.26
N ASP A 36 -17.23 -11.83 -7.17
CA ASP A 36 -17.48 -10.40 -7.34
C ASP A 36 -18.97 -10.06 -7.55
N GLN A 37 -19.69 -10.87 -8.31
CA GLN A 37 -21.12 -10.66 -8.57
C GLN A 37 -21.99 -10.81 -7.32
N ILE A 38 -21.69 -11.80 -6.46
CA ILE A 38 -22.42 -12.04 -5.21
C ILE A 38 -22.20 -10.90 -4.23
N ILE A 39 -20.98 -10.38 -4.16
CA ILE A 39 -20.62 -9.32 -3.25
C ILE A 39 -21.19 -7.97 -3.68
N ILE A 40 -21.24 -7.70 -5.01
CA ILE A 40 -21.85 -6.48 -5.54
C ILE A 40 -23.36 -6.43 -5.26
N SER A 41 -24.04 -7.57 -5.20
CA SER A 41 -25.47 -7.63 -4.86
C SER A 41 -25.76 -7.40 -3.39
N SER A 42 -24.80 -7.71 -2.49
CA SER A 42 -25.00 -7.67 -1.04
C SER A 42 -24.44 -6.42 -0.37
N CYS A 43 -23.45 -5.74 -0.95
CA CYS A 43 -22.78 -4.60 -0.32
C CYS A 43 -22.46 -3.50 -1.33
N SER A 44 -22.51 -2.24 -0.87
CA SER A 44 -22.08 -1.11 -1.69
C SER A 44 -20.60 -1.25 -2.08
N PRO A 45 -20.25 -1.23 -3.37
CA PRO A 45 -18.87 -1.41 -3.83
C PRO A 45 -17.89 -0.36 -3.31
N LEU A 46 -18.39 0.86 -3.01
CA LEU A 46 -17.58 1.92 -2.40
C LEU A 46 -17.20 1.59 -0.96
N TYR A 47 -18.18 1.08 -0.17
CA TYR A 47 -17.90 0.67 1.20
C TYR A 47 -16.83 -0.42 1.25
N LYS A 48 -16.95 -1.41 0.38
CA LYS A 48 -15.97 -2.47 0.21
C LYS A 48 -14.57 -1.93 -0.15
N PHE A 49 -14.51 -0.98 -1.10
CA PHE A 49 -13.25 -0.36 -1.51
C PHE A 49 -12.52 0.26 -0.34
N PHE A 50 -13.21 1.12 0.44
CA PHE A 50 -12.62 1.75 1.61
C PHE A 50 -12.28 0.74 2.72
N ALA A 51 -13.13 -0.25 2.96
CA ALA A 51 -12.84 -1.31 3.93
C ALA A 51 -11.57 -2.08 3.56
N THR A 52 -11.38 -2.43 2.29
CA THR A 52 -10.17 -3.09 1.80
C THR A 52 -8.94 -2.21 1.97
N TRP A 53 -9.05 -0.92 1.64
CA TRP A 53 -7.95 0.03 1.81
C TRP A 53 -7.54 0.18 3.27
N ILE A 54 -8.51 0.41 4.16
CA ILE A 54 -8.27 0.54 5.61
C ILE A 54 -7.64 -0.74 6.16
N SER A 55 -8.13 -1.91 5.77
CA SER A 55 -7.55 -3.18 6.21
C SER A 55 -6.09 -3.33 5.79
N GLY A 56 -5.73 -2.90 4.58
CA GLY A 56 -4.35 -2.88 4.10
C GLY A 56 -3.44 -1.95 4.91
N VAL A 57 -3.93 -0.77 5.26
CA VAL A 57 -3.22 0.18 6.13
C VAL A 57 -3.05 -0.39 7.54
N ILE A 58 -4.10 -0.99 8.11
CA ILE A 58 -4.04 -1.62 9.45
C ILE A 58 -2.99 -2.74 9.47
N VAL A 59 -2.94 -3.59 8.45
CA VAL A 59 -1.91 -4.63 8.32
C VAL A 59 -0.52 -4.00 8.31
N GLY A 60 -0.30 -2.93 7.56
CA GLY A 60 0.96 -2.18 7.55
C GLY A 60 1.34 -1.64 8.93
N LEU A 61 0.39 -1.06 9.65
CA LEU A 61 0.61 -0.53 11.01
C LEU A 61 0.94 -1.66 12.01
N ILE A 62 0.27 -2.79 11.94
CA ILE A 62 0.54 -3.93 12.82
C ILE A 62 1.96 -4.46 12.60
N ILE A 63 2.36 -4.67 11.34
CA ILE A 63 3.68 -5.19 11.00
C ILE A 63 4.79 -4.20 11.40
N SER A 64 4.54 -2.92 11.27
CA SER A 64 5.51 -1.86 11.63
C SER A 64 5.40 -1.37 13.08
N SER A 65 4.52 -1.95 13.90
CA SER A 65 4.28 -1.48 15.27
C SER A 65 5.53 -1.39 16.14
N GLY A 66 6.44 -2.36 16.02
CA GLY A 66 7.72 -2.35 16.74
C GLY A 66 8.62 -1.17 16.37
N LEU A 67 8.64 -0.79 15.10
CA LEU A 67 9.40 0.37 14.60
C LEU A 67 8.75 1.68 15.01
N ILE A 68 7.43 1.77 14.96
CA ILE A 68 6.68 2.96 15.40
C ILE A 68 6.99 3.26 16.87
N ILE A 69 6.96 2.24 17.73
CA ILE A 69 7.31 2.39 19.16
C ILE A 69 8.75 2.88 19.31
N GLN A 70 9.68 2.33 18.54
CA GLN A 70 11.08 2.75 18.58
C GLN A 70 11.26 4.22 18.18
N PHE A 71 10.57 4.69 17.12
CA PHE A 71 10.65 6.08 16.66
C PHE A 71 10.01 7.07 17.64
N ILE A 72 8.94 6.68 18.31
CA ILE A 72 8.34 7.49 19.38
C ILE A 72 9.30 7.64 20.56
N LEU A 73 10.03 6.59 20.93
CA LEU A 73 11.01 6.63 22.02
C LEU A 73 12.25 7.48 21.68
N ILE A 74 12.59 7.65 20.41
CA ILE A 74 13.72 8.46 19.95
C ILE A 74 13.29 9.93 19.74
N GLU A 75 11.99 10.24 19.84
CA GLU A 75 11.40 11.56 19.58
C GLU A 75 11.63 12.11 18.17
N ASP A 76 11.88 11.23 17.18
CA ASP A 76 12.06 11.63 15.78
C ASP A 76 10.73 11.63 15.01
N ILE A 77 9.96 12.72 15.21
CA ILE A 77 8.65 12.92 14.59
C ILE A 77 8.74 12.97 13.05
N SER A 78 9.83 13.52 12.51
CA SER A 78 10.03 13.63 11.07
C SER A 78 10.12 12.26 10.40
N PHE A 79 10.87 11.35 11.02
CA PHE A 79 11.02 9.99 10.54
C PHE A 79 9.72 9.19 10.65
N LEU A 80 8.98 9.37 11.75
CA LEU A 80 7.69 8.74 11.97
C LEU A 80 6.67 9.15 10.90
N PHE A 81 6.63 10.44 10.53
CA PHE A 81 5.76 10.94 9.46
C PHE A 81 6.12 10.33 8.09
N SER A 82 7.41 10.24 7.78
CA SER A 82 7.91 9.62 6.55
C SER A 82 7.54 8.15 6.48
N TRP A 83 7.69 7.42 7.56
CA TRP A 83 7.31 6.02 7.70
C TRP A 83 5.81 5.80 7.49
N LEU A 84 4.97 6.63 8.12
CA LEU A 84 3.52 6.57 7.95
C LEU A 84 3.09 6.83 6.50
N SER A 85 3.77 7.75 5.80
CA SER A 85 3.48 8.00 4.38
C SER A 85 3.73 6.76 3.51
N GLY A 86 4.78 5.99 3.79
CA GLY A 86 5.06 4.72 3.12
C GLY A 86 4.02 3.64 3.41
N ILE A 87 3.57 3.53 4.67
CA ILE A 87 2.52 2.57 5.07
C ILE A 87 1.20 2.85 4.34
N VAL A 88 0.86 4.10 4.09
CA VAL A 88 -0.34 4.48 3.33
C VAL A 88 -0.12 4.28 1.83
N PHE A 89 1.07 4.57 1.32
CA PHE A 89 1.40 4.48 -0.10
C PHE A 89 1.28 3.06 -0.65
N ILE A 90 1.81 2.05 0.05
CA ILE A 90 1.86 0.66 -0.45
C ILE A 90 0.46 0.06 -0.67
N PRO A 91 -0.48 0.07 0.31
CA PRO A 91 -1.83 -0.43 0.08
C PRO A 91 -2.59 0.34 -1.00
N THR A 92 -2.33 1.65 -1.11
CA THR A 92 -2.95 2.47 -2.16
C THR A 92 -2.46 2.05 -3.54
N LEU A 93 -1.17 1.80 -3.70
CA LEU A 93 -0.58 1.27 -4.92
C LEU A 93 -1.18 -0.10 -5.27
N ALA A 94 -1.31 -1.00 -4.28
CA ALA A 94 -1.91 -2.31 -4.47
C ALA A 94 -3.36 -2.22 -4.95
N LEU A 95 -4.16 -1.29 -4.40
CA LEU A 95 -5.53 -1.04 -4.84
C LEU A 95 -5.61 -0.57 -6.28
N VAL A 96 -4.78 0.40 -6.67
CA VAL A 96 -4.75 0.90 -8.05
C VAL A 96 -4.51 -0.25 -9.02
N PHE A 97 -3.46 -1.02 -8.79
CA PHE A 97 -3.15 -2.16 -9.66
C PHE A 97 -4.24 -3.24 -9.60
N GLY A 98 -4.82 -3.53 -8.44
CA GLY A 98 -5.94 -4.47 -8.31
C GLY A 98 -7.18 -4.06 -9.09
N VAL A 99 -7.52 -2.77 -9.12
CA VAL A 99 -8.65 -2.24 -9.86
C VAL A 99 -8.39 -2.26 -11.37
N TRP A 100 -7.22 -1.76 -11.80
CA TRP A 100 -6.93 -1.55 -13.23
C TRP A 100 -6.41 -2.79 -13.95
N SER A 101 -5.46 -3.54 -13.37
CA SER A 101 -4.83 -4.68 -14.04
C SER A 101 -5.62 -5.98 -13.90
N ARG A 102 -6.52 -6.07 -12.92
CA ARG A 102 -7.28 -7.29 -12.57
C ARG A 102 -6.40 -8.50 -12.21
N THR A 103 -5.09 -8.33 -12.13
CA THR A 103 -4.12 -9.37 -11.78
C THR A 103 -3.25 -8.92 -10.63
N HIS A 104 -2.90 -9.83 -9.73
CA HIS A 104 -2.00 -9.56 -8.60
C HIS A 104 -0.54 -9.40 -9.05
N LYS A 105 -0.15 -10.03 -10.16
CA LYS A 105 1.23 -10.10 -10.64
C LYS A 105 1.85 -8.73 -10.94
N LEU A 106 1.05 -7.80 -11.47
CA LEU A 106 1.56 -6.47 -11.82
C LEU A 106 1.98 -5.69 -10.58
N PHE A 107 1.21 -5.76 -9.52
CA PHE A 107 1.58 -5.15 -8.23
C PHE A 107 2.86 -5.77 -7.68
N GLU A 108 2.97 -7.11 -7.69
CA GLU A 108 4.15 -7.82 -7.17
C GLU A 108 5.42 -7.39 -7.90
N VAL A 109 5.40 -7.31 -9.23
CA VAL A 109 6.55 -6.88 -10.03
C VAL A 109 6.94 -5.45 -9.71
N VAL A 110 5.98 -4.52 -9.70
CA VAL A 110 6.25 -3.10 -9.41
C VAL A 110 6.74 -2.92 -7.98
N TYR A 111 6.13 -3.64 -7.02
CA TYR A 111 6.54 -3.57 -5.63
C TYR A 111 7.97 -4.07 -5.41
N ILE A 112 8.35 -5.21 -6.02
CA ILE A 112 9.71 -5.75 -5.96
C ILE A 112 10.71 -4.77 -6.57
N LEU A 113 10.37 -4.13 -7.69
CA LEU A 113 11.23 -3.11 -8.29
C LEU A 113 11.43 -1.90 -7.37
N LEU A 114 10.35 -1.38 -6.79
CA LEU A 114 10.41 -0.27 -5.84
C LEU A 114 11.22 -0.65 -4.59
N TRP A 115 11.00 -1.86 -4.07
CA TRP A 115 11.73 -2.40 -2.92
C TRP A 115 13.22 -2.54 -3.22
N TYR A 116 13.58 -3.02 -4.40
CA TYR A 116 14.99 -3.17 -4.80
C TYR A 116 15.68 -1.82 -5.00
N LEU A 117 15.01 -0.87 -5.67
CA LEU A 117 15.57 0.44 -5.98
C LEU A 117 15.65 1.36 -4.74
N GLY A 118 14.63 1.37 -3.89
CA GLY A 118 14.56 2.21 -2.69
C GLY A 118 15.34 1.61 -1.52
N PRO A 119 14.74 0.67 -0.76
CA PRO A 119 15.33 0.16 0.47
C PRO A 119 16.68 -0.56 0.30
N VAL A 120 16.91 -1.27 -0.83
CA VAL A 120 18.14 -2.05 -1.05
C VAL A 120 19.26 -1.19 -1.66
N ASN A 121 18.97 -0.42 -2.70
CA ASN A 121 19.97 0.41 -3.37
C ASN A 121 20.07 1.83 -2.82
N HIS A 122 19.25 2.20 -1.82
CA HIS A 122 19.25 3.51 -1.18
C HIS A 122 19.11 4.68 -2.16
N LEU A 123 18.33 4.51 -3.24
CA LEU A 123 18.04 5.59 -4.17
C LEU A 123 17.08 6.60 -3.49
N PRO A 124 17.50 7.85 -3.26
CA PRO A 124 16.73 8.78 -2.43
C PRO A 124 15.36 9.12 -3.00
N TYR A 125 15.20 9.06 -4.34
CA TYR A 125 13.93 9.37 -5.02
C TYR A 125 12.89 8.25 -4.92
N VAL A 126 13.32 7.00 -4.68
CA VAL A 126 12.46 5.80 -4.65
C VAL A 126 12.30 5.27 -3.24
N ASP A 127 12.86 5.96 -2.27
CA ASP A 127 12.80 5.59 -0.86
C ASP A 127 11.43 5.92 -0.25
N PHE A 128 10.45 5.06 -0.48
CA PHE A 128 9.09 5.18 0.07
C PHE A 128 9.02 4.86 1.57
N LEU A 129 10.09 4.32 2.16
CA LEU A 129 10.19 4.02 3.59
C LEU A 129 10.66 5.21 4.43
N GLY A 130 11.02 6.29 3.78
CA GLY A 130 11.29 7.54 4.46
C GLY A 130 12.64 7.60 5.18
N ILE A 131 13.66 6.89 4.71
CA ILE A 131 15.04 7.10 5.17
C ILE A 131 15.44 8.57 4.91
N SER A 132 14.84 9.18 3.88
CA SER A 132 14.96 10.61 3.58
C SER A 132 13.63 11.32 3.81
N THR A 133 13.52 12.09 4.89
CA THR A 133 12.31 12.85 5.29
C THR A 133 11.81 13.83 4.24
N SER A 134 12.70 14.28 3.34
CA SER A 134 12.38 15.26 2.30
C SER A 134 11.30 14.79 1.30
N TYR A 135 11.12 13.48 1.13
CA TYR A 135 10.17 12.92 0.16
C TYR A 135 8.84 12.46 0.77
N ALA A 136 8.66 12.55 2.09
CA ALA A 136 7.43 12.12 2.77
C ALA A 136 6.17 12.81 2.22
N ILE A 137 6.25 14.13 2.00
CA ILE A 137 5.13 14.92 1.46
C ILE A 137 4.81 14.49 0.02
N LEU A 138 5.83 14.18 -0.78
CA LEU A 138 5.65 13.69 -2.15
C LEU A 138 4.91 12.35 -2.17
N TYR A 139 5.30 11.38 -1.32
CA TYR A 139 4.63 10.08 -1.23
C TYR A 139 3.20 10.19 -0.70
N MET A 140 2.95 11.11 0.25
CA MET A 140 1.60 11.39 0.71
C MET A 140 0.72 11.96 -0.40
N GLY A 141 1.23 12.95 -1.16
CA GLY A 141 0.54 13.50 -2.32
C GLY A 141 0.29 12.46 -3.41
N LEU A 142 1.29 11.62 -3.69
CA LEU A 142 1.16 10.51 -4.65
C LEU A 142 0.11 9.48 -4.20
N SER A 143 0.04 9.18 -2.90
CA SER A 143 -0.98 8.28 -2.34
C SER A 143 -2.39 8.82 -2.55
N ILE A 144 -2.62 10.12 -2.34
CA ILE A 144 -3.92 10.76 -2.57
C ILE A 144 -4.29 10.70 -4.06
N LEU A 145 -3.35 10.99 -4.95
CA LEU A 145 -3.55 10.92 -6.39
C LEU A 145 -3.89 9.49 -6.83
N LEU A 146 -3.13 8.51 -6.38
CA LEU A 146 -3.37 7.10 -6.68
C LEU A 146 -4.73 6.62 -6.13
N LEU A 147 -5.10 7.03 -4.92
CA LEU A 147 -6.40 6.69 -4.34
C LEU A 147 -7.55 7.25 -5.18
N SER A 148 -7.43 8.50 -5.65
CA SER A 148 -8.42 9.11 -6.54
C SER A 148 -8.54 8.36 -7.88
N MET A 149 -7.42 7.96 -8.48
CA MET A 149 -7.41 7.13 -9.69
C MET A 149 -8.07 5.76 -9.47
N ALA A 150 -7.81 5.12 -8.33
CA ALA A 150 -8.45 3.84 -7.99
C ALA A 150 -9.96 4.00 -7.82
N LEU A 151 -10.43 5.06 -7.18
CA LEU A 151 -11.84 5.38 -7.03
C LEU A 151 -12.52 5.60 -8.37
N ILE A 152 -11.92 6.38 -9.27
CA ILE A 152 -12.45 6.60 -10.63
C ILE A 152 -12.55 5.28 -11.37
N GLY A 153 -11.51 4.44 -11.32
CA GLY A 153 -11.52 3.11 -11.95
C GLY A 153 -12.62 2.20 -11.42
N GLN A 154 -12.84 2.22 -10.10
CA GLN A 154 -13.94 1.47 -9.46
C GLN A 154 -15.32 1.96 -9.91
N LEU A 155 -15.54 3.28 -9.94
CA LEU A 155 -16.80 3.88 -10.38
C LEU A 155 -17.11 3.56 -11.85
N GLN A 156 -16.10 3.59 -12.73
CA GLN A 156 -16.27 3.22 -14.15
C GLN A 156 -16.67 1.75 -14.30
N GLN A 157 -16.09 0.84 -13.52
CA GLN A 157 -16.47 -0.58 -13.54
C GLN A 157 -17.93 -0.76 -13.09
N MET A 158 -18.39 -0.02 -12.08
CA MET A 158 -19.78 -0.03 -11.63
C MET A 158 -20.75 0.49 -12.69
N GLY A 159 -20.41 1.57 -13.39
CA GLY A 159 -21.21 2.13 -14.48
C GLY A 159 -21.40 1.15 -15.64
N ARG A 160 -20.35 0.44 -16.02
CA ARG A 160 -20.42 -0.61 -17.06
C ARG A 160 -21.33 -1.78 -16.66
N LEU A 161 -21.27 -2.23 -15.40
CA LEU A 161 -22.14 -3.31 -14.93
C LEU A 161 -23.61 -2.90 -14.93
N ARG A 162 -23.96 -1.67 -14.57
CA ARG A 162 -25.34 -1.16 -14.63
C ARG A 162 -25.92 -1.12 -16.05
N LEU A 163 -25.08 -0.92 -17.07
CA LEU A 163 -25.51 -0.91 -18.46
C LEU A 163 -25.75 -2.31 -19.04
N ILE A 164 -25.09 -3.34 -18.49
CA ILE A 164 -25.25 -4.74 -18.93
C ILE A 164 -26.51 -5.37 -18.33
N PHE A 165 -26.92 -4.91 -17.15
CA PHE A 165 -28.12 -5.42 -16.44
C PHE A 165 -29.40 -4.60 -16.68
N LYS A 166 -29.42 -3.67 -17.63
CA LYS A 166 -30.58 -2.92 -18.08
C LYS A 166 -31.01 -3.39 -19.45
#